data_97e2df86828e2256f461c8ad1f007a01
#
_entry.id   97e2df86828e2256f461c8ad1f007a01
#
_cell.length_a   1.000
_cell.length_b   1.000
_cell.length_c   1.000
_cell.angle_alpha   90.00
_cell.angle_beta   90.00
_cell.angle_gamma   90.00
#
_symmetry.space_group_name_H-M   'P 1'
#
loop_
_entity.id
_entity.type
_entity.pdbx_description
1 polymer ?
#
loop_
_entity_poly.entity_id
_entity_poly.type
_entity_poly.pdbx_seq_one_letter_code
_entity_poly.pdbx_strand_id
1 'polypeptide(L)'
;AAFVFMLLSEGSYAAYISMTLCLFFLCSLKELLFDQEANDKHNLVRHFGMLFLFGGSMVATTVICNLITANNTAGRVQDAQAQAATDYIDNIITSVQQVFAFFLPGTSNSYFHGERVMYSLFLLCAALSAVLVIWLLVKQQLWKRPLGLFLLVADIVCLPLAMNVIGIVSKWVHTLMTFAYLTPWLFFVMAVEQLYRRDDLRKDWERLLRWGYSLLSCVVAGLTVLCGIRLANICYTKAYARYTEGLADSIRLTNLIEAIPNYVKGETPVAFVGVSDNDFPWQDAYELTSDIAGIGDLYYWQGMYTAPFVLDSYVNQHLRANMLIFPQDAAIFTADTIADQLNDAGINASADEIKELLQDLHAFPKEDCWTWYNDVLLIKLFAN
;
A
#
# COMPACT_ATOMS: atom_id res chain seq x y z
N ALA A 1 25.56 -14.88 8.42
CA ALA A 1 24.95 -13.65 8.98
C ALA A 1 23.93 -13.07 8.00
N ALA A 2 24.28 -12.73 6.73
CA ALA A 2 23.38 -12.09 5.76
C ALA A 2 22.06 -12.87 5.55
N PHE A 3 22.13 -14.18 5.37
CA PHE A 3 20.97 -15.05 5.20
C PHE A 3 20.00 -14.96 6.40
N VAL A 4 20.52 -14.97 7.63
CA VAL A 4 19.70 -14.89 8.84
C VAL A 4 19.03 -13.51 8.94
N PHE A 5 19.74 -12.43 8.60
CA PHE A 5 19.13 -11.08 8.61
C PHE A 5 18.05 -10.93 7.51
N MET A 6 18.27 -11.50 6.33
CA MET A 6 17.25 -11.55 5.27
C MET A 6 15.99 -12.29 5.77
N LEU A 7 16.16 -13.48 6.34
CA LEU A 7 15.07 -14.30 6.84
C LEU A 7 14.28 -13.60 7.95
N LEU A 8 14.94 -12.92 8.87
CA LEU A 8 14.28 -12.13 9.91
C LEU A 8 13.54 -10.90 9.33
N SER A 9 14.13 -10.23 8.34
CA SER A 9 13.52 -9.08 7.67
C SER A 9 12.27 -9.50 6.90
N GLU A 10 12.33 -10.58 6.13
CA GLU A 10 11.22 -11.12 5.36
C GLU A 10 10.10 -11.64 6.27
N GLY A 11 10.45 -12.32 7.36
CA GLY A 11 9.50 -12.83 8.34
C GLY A 11 8.81 -11.74 9.15
N SER A 12 9.44 -10.55 9.30
CA SER A 12 8.83 -9.44 10.03
C SER A 12 7.85 -8.64 9.14
N TYR A 13 8.17 -8.41 7.88
CA TYR A 13 7.29 -7.70 6.95
C TYR A 13 7.69 -7.92 5.49
N ALA A 14 6.80 -8.54 4.73
CA ALA A 14 7.06 -8.92 3.33
C ALA A 14 7.45 -7.74 2.42
N ALA A 15 7.03 -6.51 2.74
CA ALA A 15 7.39 -5.32 1.96
C ALA A 15 8.89 -5.03 1.93
N TYR A 16 9.66 -5.48 2.93
CA TYR A 16 11.11 -5.30 2.95
C TYR A 16 11.84 -6.11 1.87
N ILE A 17 11.22 -7.15 1.36
CA ILE A 17 11.74 -7.98 0.26
C ILE A 17 12.04 -7.11 -0.96
N SER A 18 11.06 -6.35 -1.43
CA SER A 18 11.21 -5.45 -2.58
C SER A 18 12.33 -4.43 -2.37
N MET A 19 12.35 -3.80 -1.19
CA MET A 19 13.39 -2.79 -0.89
C MET A 19 14.79 -3.39 -0.81
N THR A 20 14.93 -4.57 -0.23
CA THR A 20 16.22 -5.27 -0.12
C THR A 20 16.78 -5.61 -1.50
N LEU A 21 15.94 -6.12 -2.42
CA LEU A 21 16.33 -6.35 -3.81
C LEU A 21 16.72 -5.07 -4.53
N CYS A 22 15.94 -4.00 -4.36
CA CYS A 22 16.25 -2.71 -4.97
C CYS A 22 17.59 -2.16 -4.47
N LEU A 23 17.88 -2.24 -3.19
CA LEU A 23 19.17 -1.82 -2.62
C LEU A 23 20.32 -2.67 -3.18
N PHE A 24 20.12 -3.97 -3.36
CA PHE A 24 21.11 -4.82 -4.00
C PHE A 24 21.41 -4.34 -5.44
N PHE A 25 20.37 -4.12 -6.26
CA PHE A 25 20.56 -3.61 -7.63
C PHE A 25 21.20 -2.22 -7.64
N LEU A 26 20.85 -1.33 -6.71
CA LEU A 26 21.50 -0.02 -6.58
C LEU A 26 23.00 -0.16 -6.25
N CYS A 27 23.38 -1.05 -5.35
CA CYS A 27 24.78 -1.32 -5.04
C CYS A 27 25.52 -1.88 -6.25
N SER A 28 24.91 -2.77 -7.02
CA SER A 28 25.45 -3.30 -8.25
C SER A 28 25.65 -2.21 -9.31
N LEU A 29 24.62 -1.40 -9.56
CA LEU A 29 24.70 -0.26 -10.49
C LEU A 29 25.80 0.74 -10.07
N LYS A 30 25.93 0.98 -8.77
CA LYS A 30 27.02 1.82 -8.25
C LYS A 30 28.39 1.27 -8.64
N GLU A 31 28.65 -0.01 -8.40
CA GLU A 31 29.94 -0.62 -8.72
C GLU A 31 30.19 -0.66 -10.22
N LEU A 32 29.20 -1.04 -11.02
CA LEU A 32 29.35 -1.11 -12.47
C LEU A 32 29.61 0.27 -13.12
N LEU A 33 28.95 1.32 -12.61
CA LEU A 33 29.01 2.66 -13.19
C LEU A 33 30.12 3.53 -12.59
N PHE A 34 30.54 3.33 -11.37
CA PHE A 34 31.46 4.26 -10.69
C PHE A 34 32.80 3.63 -10.32
N ASP A 35 32.91 2.31 -10.23
CA ASP A 35 34.16 1.63 -9.94
C ASP A 35 34.91 1.31 -11.25
N GLN A 36 36.10 1.90 -11.40
CA GLN A 36 36.93 1.71 -12.59
C GLN A 36 37.68 0.35 -12.59
N GLU A 37 37.91 -0.21 -11.40
CA GLU A 37 38.61 -1.46 -11.21
C GLU A 37 37.65 -2.66 -11.06
N ALA A 38 36.35 -2.43 -11.31
CA ALA A 38 35.35 -3.46 -11.12
C ALA A 38 35.66 -4.75 -11.90
N ASN A 39 35.78 -5.86 -11.18
CA ASN A 39 35.96 -7.17 -11.78
C ASN A 39 34.58 -7.77 -12.16
N ASP A 40 34.27 -7.75 -13.45
CA ASP A 40 32.99 -8.19 -13.96
C ASP A 40 32.65 -9.65 -13.61
N LYS A 41 33.66 -10.54 -13.54
CA LYS A 41 33.44 -11.93 -13.12
C LYS A 41 33.08 -12.01 -11.64
N HIS A 42 33.74 -11.22 -10.81
CA HIS A 42 33.41 -11.15 -9.37
C HIS A 42 31.99 -10.60 -9.17
N ASN A 43 31.63 -9.56 -9.90
CA ASN A 43 30.29 -8.98 -9.88
C ASN A 43 29.23 -10.01 -10.31
N LEU A 44 29.49 -10.77 -11.38
CA LEU A 44 28.60 -11.84 -11.82
C LEU A 44 28.37 -12.90 -10.72
N VAL A 45 29.46 -13.40 -10.11
CA VAL A 45 29.36 -14.39 -9.02
C VAL A 45 28.58 -13.82 -7.84
N ARG A 46 28.81 -12.55 -7.50
CA ARG A 46 28.07 -11.87 -6.44
C ARG A 46 26.58 -11.72 -6.75
N HIS A 47 26.22 -11.36 -7.99
CA HIS A 47 24.82 -11.29 -8.43
C HIS A 47 24.11 -12.63 -8.25
N PHE A 48 24.69 -13.72 -8.77
CA PHE A 48 24.11 -15.04 -8.61
C PHE A 48 24.08 -15.48 -7.14
N GLY A 49 25.12 -15.19 -6.38
CA GLY A 49 25.17 -15.48 -4.95
C GLY A 49 24.08 -14.77 -4.16
N MET A 50 23.86 -13.48 -4.45
CA MET A 50 22.81 -12.68 -3.78
C MET A 50 21.41 -13.12 -4.20
N LEU A 51 21.17 -13.39 -5.49
CA LEU A 51 19.87 -13.90 -5.95
C LEU A 51 19.57 -15.28 -5.35
N PHE A 52 20.61 -16.15 -5.23
CA PHE A 52 20.46 -17.44 -4.59
C PHE A 52 20.17 -17.32 -3.08
N LEU A 53 20.88 -16.44 -2.37
CA LEU A 53 20.63 -16.17 -0.95
C LEU A 53 19.22 -15.60 -0.74
N PHE A 54 18.79 -14.70 -1.60
CA PHE A 54 17.48 -14.09 -1.55
C PHE A 54 16.37 -15.12 -1.83
N GLY A 55 16.46 -15.85 -2.92
CA GLY A 55 15.49 -16.92 -3.23
C GLY A 55 15.45 -18.01 -2.15
N GLY A 56 16.62 -18.36 -1.61
CA GLY A 56 16.73 -19.31 -0.51
C GLY A 56 16.10 -18.81 0.80
N SER A 57 16.25 -17.52 1.11
CA SER A 57 15.59 -16.93 2.29
C SER A 57 14.09 -16.88 2.13
N MET A 58 13.57 -16.53 0.96
CA MET A 58 12.12 -16.55 0.67
C MET A 58 11.52 -17.97 0.85
N VAL A 59 12.17 -18.98 0.28
CA VAL A 59 11.72 -20.37 0.44
C VAL A 59 11.75 -20.77 1.92
N ALA A 60 12.84 -20.46 2.63
CA ALA A 60 12.98 -20.78 4.04
C ALA A 60 11.91 -20.08 4.89
N THR A 61 11.64 -18.78 4.65
CA THR A 61 10.57 -18.02 5.34
C THR A 61 9.22 -18.67 5.08
N THR A 62 8.90 -19.01 3.83
CA THR A 62 7.64 -19.67 3.48
C THR A 62 7.48 -21.00 4.21
N VAL A 63 8.52 -21.83 4.22
CA VAL A 63 8.51 -23.13 4.93
C VAL A 63 8.32 -22.93 6.44
N ILE A 64 9.06 -22.00 7.05
CA ILE A 64 8.95 -21.72 8.49
C ILE A 64 7.55 -21.18 8.83
N CYS A 65 7.03 -20.23 8.04
CA CYS A 65 5.67 -19.73 8.23
C CYS A 65 4.64 -20.86 8.13
N ASN A 66 4.73 -21.71 7.11
CA ASN A 66 3.81 -22.84 6.96
C ASN A 66 3.91 -23.84 8.13
N LEU A 67 5.10 -24.07 8.67
CA LEU A 67 5.28 -24.95 9.83
C LEU A 67 4.71 -24.37 11.14
N ILE A 68 4.84 -23.06 11.31
CA ILE A 68 4.33 -22.36 12.52
C ILE A 68 2.82 -22.16 12.42
N THR A 69 2.30 -21.87 11.22
CA THR A 69 0.90 -21.51 11.00
C THR A 69 0.05 -22.65 10.46
N ALA A 70 0.61 -23.85 10.34
CA ALA A 70 0.03 -25.02 9.66
C ALA A 70 -1.42 -25.39 10.07
N ASN A 71 -1.94 -24.80 11.13
CA ASN A 71 -3.33 -25.02 11.58
C ASN A 71 -4.15 -23.72 11.73
N ASN A 72 -3.60 -22.53 11.48
CA ASN A 72 -4.26 -21.25 11.79
C ASN A 72 -4.09 -20.15 10.74
N THR A 73 -3.66 -20.45 9.52
CA THR A 73 -3.66 -19.44 8.46
C THR A 73 -5.11 -19.18 8.06
N ALA A 74 -5.66 -18.08 8.55
CA ALA A 74 -6.86 -17.50 7.99
C ALA A 74 -6.74 -17.45 6.46
N GLY A 75 -7.77 -17.87 5.74
CA GLY A 75 -7.79 -18.16 4.30
C GLY A 75 -7.13 -17.17 3.34
N ARG A 76 -6.85 -15.93 3.79
CA ARG A 76 -6.20 -14.89 2.99
C ARG A 76 -4.82 -15.27 2.42
N VAL A 77 -4.00 -15.98 3.20
CA VAL A 77 -2.65 -16.36 2.75
C VAL A 77 -2.73 -17.58 1.83
N GLN A 78 -3.65 -18.52 2.13
CA GLN A 78 -3.86 -19.70 1.30
C GLN A 78 -4.50 -19.32 -0.05
N ASP A 79 -5.47 -18.41 -0.06
CA ASP A 79 -6.12 -17.93 -1.28
C ASP A 79 -5.16 -17.14 -2.15
N ALA A 80 -4.30 -16.29 -1.56
CA ALA A 80 -3.26 -15.56 -2.28
C ALA A 80 -2.21 -16.50 -2.88
N GLN A 81 -1.79 -17.54 -2.15
CA GLN A 81 -0.83 -18.54 -2.63
C GLN A 81 -1.42 -19.44 -3.71
N ALA A 82 -2.68 -19.87 -3.57
CA ALA A 82 -3.36 -20.71 -4.56
C ALA A 82 -3.59 -19.94 -5.87
N GLN A 83 -3.97 -18.65 -5.79
CA GLN A 83 -4.15 -17.79 -6.95
C GLN A 83 -2.81 -17.42 -7.63
N ALA A 84 -1.74 -17.25 -6.86
CA ALA A 84 -0.42 -16.96 -7.41
C ALA A 84 0.16 -18.16 -8.20
N ALA A 85 -0.18 -19.38 -7.85
CA ALA A 85 0.37 -20.57 -8.47
C ALA A 85 -0.12 -20.80 -9.91
N THR A 86 -1.21 -20.18 -10.35
CA THR A 86 -1.83 -20.46 -11.65
C THR A 86 -1.37 -19.53 -12.78
N ASP A 87 -0.96 -18.28 -12.51
CA ASP A 87 -0.76 -17.24 -13.54
C ASP A 87 0.52 -16.41 -13.34
N TYR A 88 1.68 -17.03 -13.09
CA TYR A 88 2.94 -16.31 -12.82
C TYR A 88 3.32 -15.28 -13.89
N ILE A 89 3.10 -15.58 -15.17
CA ILE A 89 3.47 -14.67 -16.27
C ILE A 89 2.60 -13.40 -16.22
N ASP A 90 1.30 -13.58 -16.04
CA ASP A 90 0.38 -12.45 -15.92
C ASP A 90 0.66 -11.60 -14.67
N ASN A 91 1.03 -12.24 -13.57
CA ASN A 91 1.44 -11.54 -12.36
C ASN A 91 2.73 -10.73 -12.56
N ILE A 92 3.71 -11.26 -13.30
CA ILE A 92 4.93 -10.52 -13.67
C ILE A 92 4.59 -9.30 -14.52
N ILE A 93 3.77 -9.46 -15.55
CA ILE A 93 3.37 -8.37 -16.43
C ILE A 93 2.59 -7.31 -15.65
N THR A 94 1.62 -7.74 -14.85
CA THR A 94 0.81 -6.84 -14.00
C THR A 94 1.67 -6.10 -12.99
N SER A 95 2.64 -6.77 -12.34
CA SER A 95 3.56 -6.14 -11.39
C SER A 95 4.39 -5.05 -12.05
N VAL A 96 4.90 -5.29 -13.25
CA VAL A 96 5.65 -4.27 -14.01
C VAL A 96 4.74 -3.11 -14.41
N GLN A 97 3.53 -3.40 -14.89
CA GLN A 97 2.55 -2.38 -15.25
C GLN A 97 2.17 -1.49 -14.04
N GLN A 98 2.00 -2.07 -12.85
CA GLN A 98 1.73 -1.33 -11.62
C GLN A 98 2.86 -0.37 -11.26
N VAL A 99 4.14 -0.79 -11.41
CA VAL A 99 5.29 0.11 -11.20
C VAL A 99 5.24 1.29 -12.16
N PHE A 100 5.01 1.05 -13.45
CA PHE A 100 4.92 2.15 -14.41
C PHE A 100 3.68 3.03 -14.18
N ALA A 101 2.53 2.45 -13.85
CA ALA A 101 1.32 3.19 -13.53
C ALA A 101 1.52 4.13 -12.33
N PHE A 102 2.31 3.71 -11.33
CA PHE A 102 2.65 4.53 -10.18
C PHE A 102 3.39 5.83 -10.57
N PHE A 103 4.25 5.76 -11.60
CA PHE A 103 5.01 6.91 -12.09
C PHE A 103 4.31 7.71 -13.20
N LEU A 104 3.17 7.24 -13.70
CA LEU A 104 2.41 7.94 -14.74
C LEU A 104 1.31 8.80 -14.12
N PRO A 105 1.21 10.10 -14.49
CA PRO A 105 0.14 10.95 -14.01
C PRO A 105 -1.20 10.51 -14.61
N GLY A 106 -2.28 10.67 -13.83
CA GLY A 106 -3.65 10.39 -14.29
C GLY A 106 -4.10 8.94 -14.12
N THR A 107 -3.29 8.06 -13.53
CA THR A 107 -3.73 6.74 -13.08
C THR A 107 -4.22 6.83 -11.63
N SER A 108 -5.20 6.02 -11.25
CA SER A 108 -5.73 5.97 -9.87
C SER A 108 -4.67 5.65 -8.82
N ASN A 109 -3.59 4.97 -9.23
CA ASN A 109 -2.48 4.56 -8.36
C ASN A 109 -1.24 5.47 -8.51
N SER A 110 -1.38 6.65 -9.15
CA SER A 110 -0.25 7.54 -9.36
C SER A 110 0.23 8.16 -8.05
N TYR A 111 1.53 8.07 -7.79
CA TYR A 111 2.20 8.78 -6.69
C TYR A 111 1.98 10.30 -6.75
N PHE A 112 1.80 10.84 -7.93
CA PHE A 112 1.75 12.30 -8.14
C PHE A 112 0.38 12.91 -7.87
N HIS A 113 -0.69 12.14 -7.78
CA HIS A 113 -2.07 12.60 -7.46
C HIS A 113 -2.44 13.95 -8.11
N GLY A 114 -2.11 14.11 -9.39
CA GLY A 114 -2.33 15.37 -10.13
C GLY A 114 -1.31 16.49 -9.85
N GLU A 115 -0.32 16.30 -8.99
CA GLU A 115 0.73 17.29 -8.69
C GLU A 115 1.74 17.40 -9.81
N ARG A 116 1.48 18.29 -10.77
CA ARG A 116 2.31 18.51 -11.97
C ARG A 116 3.77 18.85 -11.63
N VAL A 117 4.00 19.59 -10.54
CA VAL A 117 5.35 19.99 -10.11
C VAL A 117 6.17 18.77 -9.70
N MET A 118 5.60 17.88 -8.87
CA MET A 118 6.27 16.63 -8.47
C MET A 118 6.63 15.77 -9.69
N TYR A 119 5.69 15.62 -10.61
CA TYR A 119 5.93 14.87 -11.84
C TYR A 119 7.04 15.48 -12.71
N SER A 120 7.05 16.80 -12.85
CA SER A 120 8.11 17.49 -13.60
C SER A 120 9.48 17.31 -12.93
N LEU A 121 9.56 17.38 -11.61
CA LEU A 121 10.79 17.12 -10.86
C LEU A 121 11.25 15.67 -11.02
N PHE A 122 10.33 14.71 -10.99
CA PHE A 122 10.65 13.30 -11.26
C PHE A 122 11.24 13.11 -12.67
N LEU A 123 10.59 13.67 -13.70
CA LEU A 123 11.11 13.60 -15.06
C LEU A 123 12.49 14.24 -15.18
N LEU A 124 12.73 15.35 -14.49
CA LEU A 124 14.03 16.01 -14.46
C LEU A 124 15.08 15.12 -13.77
N CYS A 125 14.76 14.51 -12.65
CA CYS A 125 15.65 13.53 -11.99
C CYS A 125 15.96 12.34 -12.91
N ALA A 126 14.94 11.79 -13.57
CA ALA A 126 15.11 10.68 -14.49
C ALA A 126 16.01 11.06 -15.68
N ALA A 127 15.78 12.25 -16.26
CA ALA A 127 16.60 12.78 -17.36
C ALA A 127 18.05 13.00 -16.92
N LEU A 128 18.28 13.63 -15.77
CA LEU A 128 19.63 13.83 -15.21
C LEU A 128 20.31 12.49 -14.95
N SER A 129 19.62 11.52 -14.38
CA SER A 129 20.15 10.18 -14.14
C SER A 129 20.52 9.49 -15.46
N ALA A 130 19.66 9.56 -16.49
CA ALA A 130 19.92 8.98 -17.80
C ALA A 130 21.15 9.63 -18.48
N VAL A 131 21.23 10.95 -18.46
CA VAL A 131 22.39 11.70 -18.99
C VAL A 131 23.68 11.27 -18.27
N LEU A 132 23.65 11.16 -16.95
CA LEU A 132 24.79 10.72 -16.17
C LEU A 132 25.20 9.29 -16.51
N VAL A 133 24.26 8.37 -16.61
CA VAL A 133 24.53 6.97 -16.98
C VAL A 133 25.15 6.90 -18.37
N ILE A 134 24.58 7.59 -19.35
CA ILE A 134 25.13 7.63 -20.72
C ILE A 134 26.55 8.20 -20.73
N TRP A 135 26.77 9.31 -20.02
CA TRP A 135 28.10 9.91 -19.90
C TRP A 135 29.12 8.96 -19.28
N LEU A 136 28.74 8.25 -18.20
CA LEU A 136 29.59 7.26 -17.55
C LEU A 136 29.87 6.04 -18.45
N LEU A 137 28.87 5.55 -19.17
CA LEU A 137 29.02 4.50 -20.17
C LEU A 137 30.09 4.87 -21.21
N VAL A 138 30.03 6.10 -21.71
CA VAL A 138 30.99 6.62 -22.71
C VAL A 138 32.36 6.79 -22.06
N LYS A 139 32.45 7.42 -20.90
CA LYS A 139 33.72 7.71 -20.22
C LYS A 139 34.48 6.44 -19.81
N GLN A 140 33.77 5.44 -19.31
CA GLN A 140 34.36 4.17 -18.87
C GLN A 140 34.51 3.15 -20.00
N GLN A 141 34.03 3.47 -21.19
CA GLN A 141 34.06 2.57 -22.36
C GLN A 141 33.44 1.19 -22.03
N LEU A 142 32.30 1.21 -21.28
CA LEU A 142 31.66 -0.02 -20.80
C LEU A 142 31.25 -0.96 -21.95
N TRP A 143 31.03 -0.42 -23.16
CA TRP A 143 30.79 -1.25 -24.37
C TRP A 143 31.96 -2.18 -24.72
N LYS A 144 33.17 -1.90 -24.21
CA LYS A 144 34.34 -2.80 -24.37
C LYS A 144 34.37 -3.94 -23.36
N ARG A 145 33.48 -3.88 -22.36
CA ARG A 145 33.33 -4.87 -21.28
C ARG A 145 31.95 -5.54 -21.43
N PRO A 146 31.82 -6.56 -22.33
CA PRO A 146 30.49 -7.11 -22.67
C PRO A 146 29.76 -7.70 -21.46
N LEU A 147 30.49 -8.28 -20.51
CA LEU A 147 29.89 -8.82 -19.28
C LEU A 147 29.38 -7.69 -18.37
N GLY A 148 30.15 -6.63 -18.20
CA GLY A 148 29.72 -5.46 -17.40
C GLY A 148 28.51 -4.76 -18.03
N LEU A 149 28.49 -4.64 -19.35
CA LEU A 149 27.35 -4.09 -20.07
C LEU A 149 26.09 -4.98 -19.93
N PHE A 150 26.26 -6.30 -20.04
CA PHE A 150 25.18 -7.26 -19.82
C PHE A 150 24.59 -7.14 -18.42
N LEU A 151 25.44 -7.10 -17.38
CA LEU A 151 24.99 -6.95 -16.01
C LEU A 151 24.26 -5.62 -15.79
N LEU A 152 24.77 -4.53 -16.36
CA LEU A 152 24.12 -3.21 -16.27
C LEU A 152 22.70 -3.24 -16.87
N VAL A 153 22.57 -3.81 -18.07
CA VAL A 153 21.25 -3.93 -18.73
C VAL A 153 20.34 -4.84 -17.94
N ALA A 154 20.86 -5.97 -17.44
CA ALA A 154 20.08 -6.88 -16.60
C ALA A 154 19.58 -6.20 -15.32
N ASP A 155 20.43 -5.45 -14.62
CA ASP A 155 20.05 -4.70 -13.41
C ASP A 155 18.93 -3.67 -13.71
N ILE A 156 19.06 -2.91 -14.78
CA ILE A 156 18.05 -1.91 -15.17
C ILE A 156 16.72 -2.58 -15.54
N VAL A 157 16.74 -3.68 -16.26
CA VAL A 157 15.53 -4.42 -16.68
C VAL A 157 14.87 -5.14 -15.50
N CYS A 158 15.67 -5.67 -14.58
CA CYS A 158 15.15 -6.36 -13.39
C CYS A 158 14.68 -5.40 -12.28
N LEU A 159 15.08 -4.13 -12.32
CA LEU A 159 14.74 -3.17 -11.28
C LEU A 159 13.22 -2.97 -11.11
N PRO A 160 12.38 -2.80 -12.14
CA PRO A 160 10.93 -2.74 -11.99
C PRO A 160 10.33 -4.00 -11.35
N LEU A 161 10.87 -5.17 -11.67
CA LEU A 161 10.45 -6.43 -11.04
C LEU A 161 10.83 -6.46 -9.55
N ALA A 162 12.03 -6.01 -9.21
CA ALA A 162 12.47 -5.91 -7.82
C ALA A 162 11.62 -4.93 -7.01
N MET A 163 11.23 -3.80 -7.61
CA MET A 163 10.36 -2.80 -6.97
C MET A 163 9.02 -3.40 -6.53
N ASN A 164 8.49 -4.36 -7.28
CA ASN A 164 7.18 -4.95 -7.03
C ASN A 164 7.20 -6.49 -7.03
N VAL A 165 8.24 -7.09 -6.47
CA VAL A 165 8.33 -8.56 -6.37
C VAL A 165 7.17 -9.16 -5.57
N ILE A 166 6.61 -8.40 -4.63
CA ILE A 166 5.43 -8.81 -3.87
C ILE A 166 4.22 -8.97 -4.79
N GLY A 167 4.03 -8.10 -5.77
CA GLY A 167 2.95 -8.20 -6.74
C GLY A 167 3.00 -9.47 -7.59
N ILE A 168 4.18 -10.08 -7.74
CA ILE A 168 4.35 -11.38 -8.42
C ILE A 168 3.78 -12.52 -7.56
N VAL A 169 3.98 -12.43 -6.24
CA VAL A 169 3.57 -13.45 -5.27
C VAL A 169 2.13 -13.23 -4.79
N SER A 170 1.70 -11.97 -4.72
CA SER A 170 0.37 -11.58 -4.26
C SER A 170 -0.23 -10.59 -5.25
N LYS A 171 -1.40 -10.88 -5.83
CA LYS A 171 -2.10 -9.96 -6.75
C LYS A 171 -2.43 -8.61 -6.08
N TRP A 172 -2.42 -8.55 -4.77
CA TRP A 172 -2.74 -7.38 -3.97
C TRP A 172 -1.48 -6.74 -3.40
N VAL A 173 -1.21 -5.50 -3.83
CA VAL A 173 -0.11 -4.69 -3.30
C VAL A 173 -0.70 -3.51 -2.56
N HIS A 174 -0.59 -3.53 -1.24
CA HIS A 174 -0.99 -2.38 -0.43
C HIS A 174 -0.03 -1.21 -0.61
N THR A 175 -0.52 0.01 -0.46
CA THR A 175 0.27 1.25 -0.58
C THR A 175 1.52 1.23 0.33
N LEU A 176 1.42 0.63 1.51
CA LEU A 176 2.55 0.43 2.42
C LEU A 176 3.66 -0.48 1.85
N MET A 177 3.38 -1.27 0.84
CA MET A 177 4.35 -2.15 0.18
C MET A 177 5.07 -1.48 -0.98
N THR A 178 4.63 -0.28 -1.39
CA THR A 178 5.18 0.43 -2.55
C THR A 178 6.37 1.33 -2.24
N PHE A 179 6.88 1.34 -1.00
CA PHE A 179 8.01 2.22 -0.66
C PHE A 179 9.31 1.88 -1.43
N ALA A 180 9.44 0.66 -1.97
CA ALA A 180 10.52 0.31 -2.89
C ALA A 180 10.46 1.09 -4.22
N TYR A 181 9.32 1.69 -4.57
CA TYR A 181 9.18 2.55 -5.74
C TYR A 181 9.94 3.89 -5.59
N LEU A 182 10.46 4.19 -4.40
CA LEU A 182 11.38 5.30 -4.20
C LEU A 182 12.80 5.05 -4.76
N THR A 183 13.08 3.85 -5.26
CA THR A 183 14.39 3.46 -5.80
C THR A 183 14.95 4.42 -6.86
N PRO A 184 14.20 4.99 -7.81
CA PRO A 184 14.74 5.98 -8.74
C PRO A 184 15.30 7.23 -8.07
N TRP A 185 14.66 7.69 -6.98
CA TRP A 185 15.15 8.81 -6.18
C TRP A 185 16.43 8.45 -5.42
N LEU A 186 16.49 7.24 -4.87
CA LEU A 186 17.70 6.74 -4.20
C LEU A 186 18.85 6.59 -5.18
N PHE A 187 18.60 6.10 -6.39
CA PHE A 187 19.59 6.04 -7.46
C PHE A 187 20.12 7.43 -7.80
N PHE A 188 19.23 8.41 -7.95
CA PHE A 188 19.61 9.78 -8.25
C PHE A 188 20.53 10.37 -7.18
N VAL A 189 20.16 10.26 -5.91
CA VAL A 189 20.96 10.75 -4.78
C VAL A 189 22.34 10.06 -4.73
N MET A 190 22.35 8.73 -4.86
CA MET A 190 23.58 7.94 -4.91
C MET A 190 24.47 8.37 -6.07
N ALA A 191 23.91 8.56 -7.25
CA ALA A 191 24.66 8.96 -8.44
C ALA A 191 25.31 10.32 -8.29
N VAL A 192 24.60 11.29 -7.69
CA VAL A 192 25.14 12.62 -7.36
C VAL A 192 26.29 12.53 -6.37
N GLU A 193 26.12 11.76 -5.31
CA GLU A 193 27.18 11.56 -4.30
C GLU A 193 28.44 10.94 -4.91
N GLN A 194 28.27 9.90 -5.74
CA GLN A 194 29.39 9.24 -6.38
C GLN A 194 30.09 10.16 -7.40
N LEU A 195 29.35 10.98 -8.13
CA LEU A 195 29.92 11.99 -9.04
C LEU A 195 30.73 13.03 -8.27
N TYR A 196 30.23 13.48 -7.11
CA TYR A 196 30.93 14.45 -6.26
C TYR A 196 32.24 13.90 -5.70
N ARG A 197 32.29 12.61 -5.36
CA ARG A 197 33.51 11.93 -4.82
C ARG A 197 34.55 11.60 -5.86
N ARG A 198 34.28 11.81 -7.16
CA ARG A 198 35.25 11.50 -8.22
C ARG A 198 36.38 12.51 -8.32
N ASP A 199 37.61 12.04 -8.15
CA ASP A 199 38.82 12.86 -8.25
C ASP A 199 39.51 12.74 -9.63
N ASP A 200 39.02 11.84 -10.51
CA ASP A 200 39.57 11.59 -11.84
C ASP A 200 39.17 12.63 -12.91
N LEU A 201 38.39 13.65 -12.52
CA LEU A 201 37.98 14.74 -13.39
C LEU A 201 39.10 15.79 -13.49
N ARG A 202 39.96 15.63 -14.49
CA ARG A 202 41.17 16.48 -14.65
C ARG A 202 40.93 17.74 -15.48
N LYS A 203 39.96 17.72 -16.39
CA LYS A 203 39.64 18.84 -17.29
C LYS A 203 38.82 19.88 -16.56
N ASP A 204 39.05 21.15 -16.77
CA ASP A 204 38.32 22.24 -16.11
C ASP A 204 36.84 22.23 -16.43
N TRP A 205 36.46 21.90 -17.66
CA TRP A 205 35.08 21.77 -18.04
C TRP A 205 34.37 20.59 -17.34
N GLU A 206 35.07 19.48 -17.05
CA GLU A 206 34.52 18.33 -16.31
C GLU A 206 34.26 18.72 -14.84
N ARG A 207 35.15 19.53 -14.26
CA ARG A 207 34.96 20.09 -12.90
C ARG A 207 33.78 21.04 -12.86
N LEU A 208 33.63 21.91 -13.86
CA LEU A 208 32.49 22.82 -13.96
C LEU A 208 31.18 22.04 -14.11
N LEU A 209 31.16 21.02 -14.98
CA LEU A 209 30.01 20.12 -15.11
C LEU A 209 29.65 19.42 -13.79
N ARG A 210 30.64 18.91 -13.04
CA ARG A 210 30.42 18.29 -11.75
C ARG A 210 29.75 19.26 -10.77
N TRP A 211 30.27 20.46 -10.65
CA TRP A 211 29.71 21.49 -9.78
C TRP A 211 28.29 21.89 -10.21
N GLY A 212 28.10 22.16 -11.49
CA GLY A 212 26.79 22.52 -12.04
C GLY A 212 25.77 21.40 -11.85
N TYR A 213 26.14 20.16 -12.14
CA TYR A 213 25.30 19.00 -11.95
C TYR A 213 24.94 18.78 -10.46
N SER A 214 25.94 18.87 -9.57
CA SER A 214 25.73 18.71 -8.12
C SER A 214 24.81 19.80 -7.58
N LEU A 215 25.02 21.07 -7.97
CA LEU A 215 24.16 22.18 -7.53
C LEU A 215 22.72 21.99 -8.03
N LEU A 216 22.54 21.69 -9.32
CA LEU A 216 21.21 21.43 -9.91
C LEU A 216 20.54 20.27 -9.19
N SER A 217 21.27 19.20 -8.93
CA SER A 217 20.75 18.02 -8.22
C SER A 217 20.33 18.32 -6.78
N CYS A 218 21.12 19.13 -6.06
CA CYS A 218 20.73 19.58 -4.72
C CYS A 218 19.44 20.41 -4.75
N VAL A 219 19.30 21.30 -5.72
CA VAL A 219 18.09 22.12 -5.89
C VAL A 219 16.87 21.22 -6.19
N VAL A 220 17.03 20.29 -7.13
CA VAL A 220 15.95 19.36 -7.51
C VAL A 220 15.57 18.45 -6.34
N ALA A 221 16.55 17.91 -5.61
CA ALA A 221 16.29 17.12 -4.41
C ALA A 221 15.59 17.93 -3.33
N GLY A 222 16.02 19.17 -3.07
CA GLY A 222 15.39 20.08 -2.12
C GLY A 222 13.93 20.38 -2.49
N LEU A 223 13.67 20.71 -3.75
CA LEU A 223 12.31 20.93 -4.25
C LEU A 223 11.44 19.67 -4.13
N THR A 224 12.00 18.49 -4.41
CA THR A 224 11.28 17.22 -4.26
C THR A 224 10.89 16.96 -2.82
N VAL A 225 11.81 17.20 -1.88
CA VAL A 225 11.52 17.08 -0.43
C VAL A 225 10.44 18.06 -0.01
N LEU A 226 10.51 19.33 -0.45
CA LEU A 226 9.48 20.33 -0.14
C LEU A 226 8.11 19.94 -0.69
N CYS A 227 8.05 19.45 -1.94
CA CYS A 227 6.81 18.93 -2.52
C CYS A 227 6.30 17.70 -1.75
N GLY A 228 7.19 16.79 -1.34
CA GLY A 228 6.84 15.64 -0.52
C GLY A 228 6.26 16.04 0.84
N ILE A 229 6.87 17.02 1.52
CA ILE A 229 6.34 17.57 2.79
C ILE A 229 4.96 18.17 2.57
N ARG A 230 4.78 18.96 1.49
CA ARG A 230 3.46 19.52 1.15
C ARG A 230 2.41 18.43 0.94
N LEU A 231 2.74 17.41 0.14
CA LEU A 231 1.85 16.28 -0.12
C LEU A 231 1.51 15.53 1.18
N ALA A 232 2.52 15.24 2.01
CA ALA A 232 2.30 14.60 3.30
C ALA A 232 1.36 15.42 4.20
N ASN A 233 1.55 16.74 4.27
CA ASN A 233 0.67 17.61 5.04
C ASN A 233 -0.77 17.60 4.53
N ILE A 234 -0.98 17.59 3.20
CA ILE A 234 -2.32 17.46 2.61
C ILE A 234 -2.92 16.11 3.00
N CYS A 235 -2.17 15.01 2.87
CA CYS A 235 -2.63 13.68 3.26
C CYS A 235 -2.99 13.59 4.75
N TYR A 236 -2.14 14.11 5.63
CA TYR A 236 -2.42 14.14 7.07
C TYR A 236 -3.65 14.98 7.41
N THR A 237 -3.81 16.15 6.78
CA THR A 237 -4.95 17.01 6.99
C THR A 237 -6.25 16.32 6.58
N LYS A 238 -6.25 15.69 5.41
CA LYS A 238 -7.40 14.94 4.92
C LYS A 238 -7.70 13.71 5.81
N ALA A 239 -6.68 12.95 6.21
CA ALA A 239 -6.84 11.81 7.11
C ALA A 239 -7.40 12.25 8.48
N TYR A 240 -6.95 13.39 9.01
CA TYR A 240 -7.48 13.96 10.26
C TYR A 240 -8.94 14.41 10.11
N ALA A 241 -9.28 15.07 9.00
CA ALA A 241 -10.66 15.46 8.72
C ALA A 241 -11.59 14.24 8.67
N ARG A 242 -11.16 13.17 7.97
CA ARG A 242 -11.88 11.89 7.90
C ARG A 242 -12.05 11.23 9.27
N TYR A 243 -10.99 11.20 10.06
CA TYR A 243 -11.05 10.69 11.44
C TYR A 243 -12.07 11.47 12.27
N THR A 244 -12.05 12.81 12.19
CA THR A 244 -12.95 13.66 12.94
C THR A 244 -14.42 13.48 12.51
N GLU A 245 -14.65 13.30 11.21
CA GLU A 245 -15.96 12.97 10.64
C GLU A 245 -16.48 11.65 11.18
N GLY A 246 -15.69 10.57 11.06
CA GLY A 246 -16.05 9.24 11.58
C GLY A 246 -16.34 9.25 13.08
N LEU A 247 -15.58 10.03 13.86
CA LEU A 247 -15.84 10.20 15.29
C LEU A 247 -17.17 10.91 15.53
N ALA A 248 -17.45 11.99 14.79
CA ALA A 248 -18.70 12.74 14.94
C ALA A 248 -19.93 11.88 14.60
N ASP A 249 -19.83 11.08 13.53
CA ASP A 249 -20.90 10.17 13.14
C ASP A 249 -21.08 9.03 14.13
N SER A 250 -19.99 8.51 14.70
CA SER A 250 -20.06 7.50 15.76
C SER A 250 -20.73 8.02 17.03
N ILE A 251 -20.46 9.30 17.39
CA ILE A 251 -21.14 9.95 18.52
C ILE A 251 -22.64 10.09 18.25
N ARG A 252 -23.02 10.55 17.05
CA ARG A 252 -24.44 10.67 16.66
C ARG A 252 -25.14 9.32 16.66
N LEU A 253 -24.51 8.30 16.10
CA LEU A 253 -25.02 6.92 16.05
C LEU A 253 -25.22 6.35 17.45
N THR A 254 -24.23 6.52 18.33
CA THR A 254 -24.30 6.06 19.71
C THR A 254 -25.44 6.76 20.47
N ASN A 255 -25.54 8.08 20.37
CA ASN A 255 -26.61 8.84 21.03
C ASN A 255 -27.98 8.45 20.49
N LEU A 256 -28.11 8.20 19.18
CA LEU A 256 -29.39 7.74 18.59
C LEU A 256 -29.77 6.37 19.18
N ILE A 257 -28.85 5.42 19.21
CA ILE A 257 -29.10 4.06 19.71
C ILE A 257 -29.46 4.08 21.19
N GLU A 258 -28.71 4.85 22.00
CA GLU A 258 -28.98 5.00 23.44
C GLU A 258 -30.35 5.67 23.74
N ALA A 259 -30.90 6.41 22.80
CA ALA A 259 -32.22 7.05 22.92
C ALA A 259 -33.40 6.13 22.47
N ILE A 260 -33.11 4.99 21.84
CA ILE A 260 -34.15 4.06 21.35
C ILE A 260 -34.88 3.41 22.53
N PRO A 261 -36.22 3.41 22.54
CA PRO A 261 -36.97 2.75 23.58
C PRO A 261 -36.64 1.24 23.70
N ASN A 262 -36.49 0.75 24.91
CA ASN A 262 -36.15 -0.63 25.27
C ASN A 262 -34.71 -1.07 24.93
N TYR A 263 -33.88 -0.20 24.40
CA TYR A 263 -32.45 -0.52 24.26
C TYR A 263 -31.78 -0.59 25.63
N VAL A 264 -31.08 -1.71 25.88
CA VAL A 264 -30.30 -1.94 27.12
C VAL A 264 -28.83 -2.07 26.75
N LYS A 265 -28.03 -1.13 27.23
CA LYS A 265 -26.60 -1.06 26.98
C LYS A 265 -25.89 -2.33 27.43
N GLY A 266 -25.12 -2.94 26.53
CA GLY A 266 -24.37 -4.17 26.79
C GLY A 266 -25.18 -5.47 26.78
N GLU A 267 -26.51 -5.39 26.61
CA GLU A 267 -27.40 -6.56 26.60
C GLU A 267 -28.13 -6.68 25.24
N THR A 268 -28.58 -5.56 24.68
CA THR A 268 -29.29 -5.56 23.40
C THR A 268 -28.31 -5.72 22.23
N PRO A 269 -28.46 -6.78 21.41
CA PRO A 269 -27.70 -6.91 20.19
C PRO A 269 -28.07 -5.83 19.18
N VAL A 270 -27.07 -5.17 18.58
CA VAL A 270 -27.25 -4.14 17.55
C VAL A 270 -26.65 -4.62 16.24
N ALA A 271 -27.47 -4.77 15.22
CA ALA A 271 -27.03 -5.14 13.89
C ALA A 271 -27.14 -3.94 12.93
N PHE A 272 -26.07 -3.68 12.20
CA PHE A 272 -26.02 -2.63 11.22
C PHE A 272 -26.25 -3.19 9.83
N VAL A 273 -27.23 -2.67 9.09
CA VAL A 273 -27.66 -3.19 7.80
C VAL A 273 -27.53 -2.13 6.72
N GLY A 274 -27.25 -2.60 5.53
CA GLY A 274 -27.10 -1.75 4.36
C GLY A 274 -25.65 -1.35 4.16
N VAL A 275 -25.06 -1.94 3.12
CA VAL A 275 -23.78 -1.51 2.56
C VAL A 275 -24.08 -1.18 1.11
N SER A 276 -24.04 0.06 0.78
CA SER A 276 -24.09 0.50 -0.61
C SER A 276 -22.71 0.40 -1.21
N ASP A 277 -22.60 -0.25 -2.36
CA ASP A 277 -21.34 -0.38 -3.07
C ASP A 277 -20.80 0.97 -3.59
N ASN A 278 -21.64 2.01 -3.73
CA ASN A 278 -21.25 3.22 -4.43
C ASN A 278 -21.84 4.56 -3.96
N ASP A 279 -22.84 4.58 -3.08
CA ASP A 279 -23.53 5.83 -2.73
C ASP A 279 -23.40 6.15 -1.24
N PHE A 280 -22.27 6.72 -0.85
CA PHE A 280 -22.18 7.41 0.42
C PHE A 280 -22.78 8.81 0.26
N PRO A 281 -23.92 9.15 0.88
CA PRO A 281 -24.54 10.46 0.74
C PRO A 281 -23.64 11.62 1.17
N TRP A 282 -22.55 11.30 1.87
CA TRP A 282 -21.60 12.29 2.38
C TRP A 282 -20.32 12.41 1.56
N GLN A 283 -20.01 11.47 0.67
CA GLN A 283 -18.80 11.56 -0.17
C GLN A 283 -18.79 12.84 -0.98
N ASP A 284 -19.95 13.25 -1.51
CA ASP A 284 -20.10 14.49 -2.27
C ASP A 284 -20.11 15.75 -1.39
N ALA A 285 -20.44 15.62 -0.11
CA ALA A 285 -20.48 16.76 0.81
C ALA A 285 -19.08 17.16 1.31
N TYR A 286 -18.11 16.26 1.24
CA TYR A 286 -16.74 16.46 1.74
C TYR A 286 -15.69 16.20 0.66
N GLU A 287 -15.70 17.03 -0.38
CA GLU A 287 -14.72 17.03 -1.47
C GLU A 287 -13.25 16.95 -0.97
N LEU A 288 -13.02 17.48 0.24
CA LEU A 288 -11.71 17.46 0.88
C LEU A 288 -11.25 16.05 1.30
N THR A 289 -12.16 15.11 1.52
CA THR A 289 -11.87 13.80 2.09
C THR A 289 -12.15 12.65 1.13
N SER A 290 -12.80 12.91 -0.01
CA SER A 290 -13.22 11.88 -0.98
C SER A 290 -12.10 11.00 -1.52
N ASP A 291 -10.88 11.52 -1.61
CA ASP A 291 -9.74 10.81 -2.25
C ASP A 291 -8.82 10.09 -1.27
N ILE A 292 -9.10 10.13 0.03
CA ILE A 292 -8.22 9.53 1.03
C ILE A 292 -8.98 8.52 1.87
N ALA A 293 -8.50 7.29 1.81
CA ALA A 293 -8.78 6.28 2.81
C ALA A 293 -8.25 6.74 4.17
N GLY A 294 -9.14 7.18 5.03
CA GLY A 294 -8.77 7.56 6.39
C GLY A 294 -8.59 6.33 7.27
N ILE A 295 -7.61 6.38 8.15
CA ILE A 295 -7.59 5.52 9.32
C ILE A 295 -8.80 5.93 10.16
N GLY A 296 -9.78 5.05 10.29
CA GLY A 296 -10.96 5.30 11.07
C GLY A 296 -12.17 5.83 10.32
N ASP A 297 -12.21 5.65 9.02
CA ASP A 297 -13.41 5.86 8.23
C ASP A 297 -14.40 4.70 8.47
N LEU A 298 -15.54 5.01 9.09
CA LEU A 298 -16.62 4.04 9.31
C LEU A 298 -17.11 3.40 8.02
N TYR A 299 -16.97 4.10 6.93
CA TYR A 299 -17.57 3.77 5.64
C TYR A 299 -16.55 3.38 4.60
N TYR A 300 -15.26 3.43 4.94
CA TYR A 300 -14.20 3.11 4.00
C TYR A 300 -14.12 1.61 3.73
N TRP A 301 -13.80 1.28 2.50
CA TRP A 301 -13.74 -0.09 2.01
C TRP A 301 -15.09 -0.78 1.84
N GLN A 302 -16.14 0.00 1.55
CA GLN A 302 -17.40 -0.63 1.12
C GLN A 302 -17.83 -1.78 2.04
N GLY A 303 -17.61 -1.64 3.34
CA GLY A 303 -17.96 -2.63 4.33
C GLY A 303 -17.21 -3.96 4.29
N MET A 304 -16.30 -4.16 3.35
CA MET A 304 -15.84 -5.52 3.03
C MET A 304 -15.13 -6.27 4.16
N TYR A 305 -14.20 -5.65 4.90
CA TYR A 305 -13.42 -6.40 5.90
C TYR A 305 -13.08 -5.63 7.16
N THR A 306 -13.28 -4.33 7.18
CA THR A 306 -12.83 -3.47 8.28
C THR A 306 -13.92 -2.73 9.00
N ALA A 307 -15.12 -2.61 8.40
CA ALA A 307 -16.23 -1.87 9.00
C ALA A 307 -16.61 -2.35 10.41
N PRO A 308 -16.72 -3.65 10.73
CA PRO A 308 -17.00 -4.10 12.08
C PRO A 308 -15.94 -3.69 13.09
N PHE A 309 -14.67 -3.84 12.73
CA PHE A 309 -13.55 -3.46 13.60
C PHE A 309 -13.46 -1.95 13.79
N VAL A 310 -13.70 -1.19 12.73
CA VAL A 310 -13.68 0.27 12.78
C VAL A 310 -14.83 0.78 13.63
N LEU A 311 -16.04 0.28 13.42
CA LEU A 311 -17.21 0.64 14.19
C LEU A 311 -17.05 0.28 15.68
N ASP A 312 -16.61 -0.95 15.99
CA ASP A 312 -16.32 -1.38 17.36
C ASP A 312 -15.23 -0.50 17.99
N SER A 313 -14.17 -0.20 17.25
CA SER A 313 -13.09 0.66 17.74
C SER A 313 -13.60 2.07 18.10
N TYR A 314 -14.43 2.68 17.28
CA TYR A 314 -15.00 3.99 17.58
C TYR A 314 -15.99 3.92 18.73
N VAL A 315 -16.98 3.04 18.63
CA VAL A 315 -18.11 2.98 19.54
C VAL A 315 -17.69 2.40 20.91
N ASN A 316 -17.02 1.26 20.92
CA ASN A 316 -16.71 0.57 22.16
C ASN A 316 -15.36 0.96 22.75
N GLN A 317 -14.30 1.04 21.95
CA GLN A 317 -12.97 1.31 22.50
C GLN A 317 -12.75 2.81 22.75
N HIS A 318 -13.23 3.67 21.85
CA HIS A 318 -13.00 5.12 21.94
C HIS A 318 -14.10 5.81 22.76
N LEU A 319 -15.38 5.59 22.41
CA LEU A 319 -16.52 6.19 23.12
C LEU A 319 -16.95 5.44 24.38
N ARG A 320 -16.45 4.19 24.56
CA ARG A 320 -16.80 3.32 25.69
C ARG A 320 -18.31 3.09 25.82
N ALA A 321 -18.98 3.00 24.68
CA ALA A 321 -20.43 2.82 24.65
C ALA A 321 -20.87 1.44 25.14
N ASN A 322 -19.97 0.45 25.21
CA ASN A 322 -20.30 -0.94 25.57
C ASN A 322 -21.49 -1.48 24.78
N MET A 323 -21.48 -1.27 23.47
CA MET A 323 -22.53 -1.71 22.56
C MET A 323 -22.27 -3.15 22.13
N LEU A 324 -23.27 -4.01 22.23
CA LEU A 324 -23.19 -5.38 21.72
C LEU A 324 -23.42 -5.38 20.21
N ILE A 325 -22.36 -5.18 19.41
CA ILE A 325 -22.42 -5.18 17.97
C ILE A 325 -22.53 -6.62 17.46
N PHE A 326 -23.50 -6.87 16.62
CA PHE A 326 -23.79 -8.17 16.04
C PHE A 326 -23.95 -8.04 14.49
N PRO A 327 -23.42 -8.96 13.70
CA PRO A 327 -22.44 -10.00 14.06
C PRO A 327 -21.03 -9.43 14.25
N GLN A 328 -20.25 -10.05 15.13
CA GLN A 328 -18.88 -9.56 15.43
C GLN A 328 -17.89 -9.76 14.28
N ASP A 329 -18.10 -10.81 13.48
CA ASP A 329 -17.14 -11.25 12.44
C ASP A 329 -17.63 -11.04 11.02
N ALA A 330 -18.77 -10.36 10.80
CA ALA A 330 -19.30 -10.16 9.46
C ALA A 330 -18.45 -9.18 8.66
N ALA A 331 -18.04 -9.63 7.48
CA ALA A 331 -17.31 -8.80 6.55
C ALA A 331 -18.22 -7.81 5.80
N ILE A 332 -19.52 -8.08 5.70
CA ILE A 332 -20.51 -7.29 4.96
C ILE A 332 -21.84 -7.32 5.72
N PHE A 333 -22.40 -6.17 6.01
CA PHE A 333 -23.68 -6.02 6.68
C PHE A 333 -24.85 -6.00 5.68
N THR A 334 -25.04 -7.08 4.93
CA THR A 334 -26.26 -7.24 4.11
C THR A 334 -27.36 -7.91 4.92
N ALA A 335 -28.62 -7.76 4.49
CA ALA A 335 -29.73 -8.47 5.12
C ALA A 335 -29.54 -10.00 5.09
N ASP A 336 -28.97 -10.53 4.00
CA ASP A 336 -28.67 -11.95 3.86
C ASP A 336 -27.61 -12.40 4.90
N THR A 337 -26.50 -11.65 5.02
CA THR A 337 -25.46 -11.95 6.01
C THR A 337 -25.97 -11.88 7.43
N ILE A 338 -26.82 -10.90 7.75
CA ILE A 338 -27.40 -10.77 9.09
C ILE A 338 -28.37 -11.90 9.37
N ALA A 339 -29.22 -12.30 8.41
CA ALA A 339 -30.11 -13.44 8.57
C ALA A 339 -29.32 -14.73 8.81
N ASP A 340 -28.26 -14.99 8.07
CA ASP A 340 -27.40 -16.17 8.28
C ASP A 340 -26.80 -16.18 9.68
N GLN A 341 -26.25 -15.06 10.12
CA GLN A 341 -25.63 -14.94 11.45
C GLN A 341 -26.66 -15.04 12.60
N LEU A 342 -27.87 -14.52 12.42
CA LEU A 342 -28.94 -14.68 13.39
C LEU A 342 -29.36 -16.15 13.51
N ASN A 343 -29.47 -16.85 12.37
CA ASN A 343 -29.75 -18.28 12.33
C ASN A 343 -28.65 -19.10 13.01
N ASP A 344 -27.39 -18.77 12.79
CA ASP A 344 -26.24 -19.41 13.47
C ASP A 344 -26.26 -19.17 14.98
N ALA A 345 -26.79 -18.03 15.42
CA ALA A 345 -26.99 -17.71 16.82
C ALA A 345 -28.27 -18.34 17.41
N GLY A 346 -29.03 -19.12 16.61
CA GLY A 346 -30.27 -19.77 17.05
C GLY A 346 -31.51 -18.86 16.99
N ILE A 347 -31.41 -17.70 16.40
CA ILE A 347 -32.53 -16.76 16.16
C ILE A 347 -33.02 -16.99 14.76
N ASN A 348 -34.24 -17.53 14.61
CA ASN A 348 -34.81 -17.79 13.29
C ASN A 348 -35.03 -16.48 12.55
N ALA A 349 -34.32 -16.27 11.45
CA ALA A 349 -34.32 -15.05 10.68
C ALA A 349 -34.41 -15.32 9.18
N SER A 350 -35.20 -14.49 8.49
CA SER A 350 -35.34 -14.48 7.04
C SER A 350 -34.74 -13.18 6.48
N ALA A 351 -33.90 -13.32 5.48
CA ALA A 351 -33.33 -12.17 4.77
C ALA A 351 -34.43 -11.32 4.10
N ASP A 352 -35.46 -11.94 3.60
CA ASP A 352 -36.57 -11.24 2.94
C ASP A 352 -37.42 -10.44 3.92
N GLU A 353 -37.67 -10.97 5.13
CA GLU A 353 -38.31 -10.22 6.20
C GLU A 353 -37.50 -9.02 6.66
N ILE A 354 -36.19 -9.20 6.80
CA ILE A 354 -35.28 -8.09 7.14
C ILE A 354 -35.29 -7.03 6.04
N LYS A 355 -35.23 -7.42 4.77
CA LYS A 355 -35.32 -6.49 3.63
C LYS A 355 -36.64 -5.72 3.63
N GLU A 356 -37.75 -6.38 3.88
CA GLU A 356 -39.07 -5.76 3.94
C GLU A 356 -39.15 -4.73 5.09
N LEU A 357 -38.69 -5.09 6.28
CA LEU A 357 -38.65 -4.19 7.43
C LEU A 357 -37.79 -2.95 7.20
N LEU A 358 -36.71 -3.09 6.44
CA LEU A 358 -35.79 -1.98 6.14
C LEU A 358 -36.23 -1.12 4.96
N GLN A 359 -37.20 -1.60 4.14
CA GLN A 359 -37.59 -0.91 2.92
C GLN A 359 -38.17 0.47 3.18
N ASP A 360 -38.99 0.59 4.21
CA ASP A 360 -39.67 1.85 4.57
C ASP A 360 -38.85 2.75 5.48
N LEU A 361 -37.72 2.29 5.99
CA LEU A 361 -36.84 3.08 6.84
C LEU A 361 -35.93 3.99 6.01
N HIS A 362 -35.71 5.19 6.54
CA HIS A 362 -34.61 6.00 6.04
C HIS A 362 -33.27 5.47 6.55
N ALA A 363 -32.18 5.82 5.87
CA ALA A 363 -30.86 5.51 6.37
C ALA A 363 -30.39 6.53 7.42
N PHE A 364 -29.51 6.08 8.34
CA PHE A 364 -28.79 7.01 9.22
C PHE A 364 -28.18 8.15 8.39
N PRO A 365 -28.24 9.43 8.83
CA PRO A 365 -28.52 9.88 10.19
C PRO A 365 -29.99 10.31 10.46
N LYS A 366 -30.94 9.79 9.72
CA LYS A 366 -32.34 10.03 10.04
C LYS A 366 -32.75 9.32 11.32
N GLU A 367 -33.69 9.91 12.08
CA GLU A 367 -34.15 9.36 13.37
C GLU A 367 -34.92 8.03 13.20
N ASP A 368 -35.55 7.82 12.05
CA ASP A 368 -36.32 6.63 11.69
C ASP A 368 -35.50 5.56 10.94
N CYS A 369 -34.21 5.50 11.21
CA CYS A 369 -33.28 4.54 10.58
C CYS A 369 -33.19 3.19 11.30
N TRP A 370 -34.10 2.87 12.20
CA TRP A 370 -34.01 1.69 13.03
C TRP A 370 -35.34 0.95 13.16
N THR A 371 -35.25 -0.35 13.44
CA THR A 371 -36.41 -1.20 13.80
C THR A 371 -35.98 -2.35 14.69
N TRP A 372 -36.96 -3.00 15.33
CA TRP A 372 -36.71 -4.22 16.09
C TRP A 372 -37.01 -5.46 15.26
N TYR A 373 -36.15 -6.47 15.37
CA TYR A 373 -36.34 -7.80 14.81
C TYR A 373 -35.92 -8.88 15.83
N ASN A 374 -36.85 -9.60 16.39
CA ASN A 374 -36.59 -10.68 17.38
C ASN A 374 -35.57 -10.29 18.46
N ASP A 375 -35.81 -9.22 19.21
CA ASP A 375 -34.94 -8.67 20.25
C ASP A 375 -33.58 -8.15 19.78
N VAL A 376 -33.36 -8.10 18.47
CA VAL A 376 -32.17 -7.46 17.85
C VAL A 376 -32.57 -6.09 17.31
N LEU A 377 -31.79 -5.09 17.62
CA LEU A 377 -31.95 -3.74 17.09
C LEU A 377 -31.27 -3.64 15.72
N LEU A 378 -32.05 -3.49 14.68
CA LEU A 378 -31.54 -3.27 13.32
C LEU A 378 -31.39 -1.77 13.04
N ILE A 379 -30.22 -1.34 12.59
CA ILE A 379 -29.92 0.04 12.20
C ILE A 379 -29.61 0.06 10.70
N LYS A 380 -30.37 0.82 9.93
CA LYS A 380 -30.09 1.03 8.51
C LYS A 380 -29.04 2.15 8.35
N LEU A 381 -27.84 1.77 7.94
CA LEU A 381 -26.74 2.73 7.75
C LEU A 381 -26.80 3.44 6.40
N PHE A 382 -27.30 2.76 5.36
CA PHE A 382 -27.32 3.27 3.99
C PHE A 382 -28.67 3.07 3.33
N ALA A 383 -28.99 3.96 2.40
CA ALA A 383 -30.09 3.74 1.47
C ALA A 383 -29.71 2.63 0.48
N ASN A 384 -30.55 1.62 0.35
CA ASN A 384 -30.41 0.62 -0.72
C ASN A 384 -30.88 1.23 -2.03
#